data_be0290241e15b4aaa5b39bcdcac23332
#
_entry.id   be0290241e15b4aaa5b39bcdcac23332
#
_cell.length_a   1.000
_cell.length_b   1.000
_cell.length_c   1.000
_cell.angle_alpha   90.00
_cell.angle_beta   90.00
_cell.angle_gamma   90.00
#
_symmetry.space_group_name_H-M   'P 1'
#
loop_
_entity.id
_entity.type
_entity.pdbx_description
1 polymer ?
#
loop_
_entity_poly.entity_id
_entity_poly.type
_entity_poly.pdbx_seq_one_letter_code
_entity_poly.pdbx_strand_id
1 'polypeptide(L)'
;MERIDLKPYKDYFPESGTVNINHCKEGKDNRAFYLTYKEEDNVILGYCHHCLASGVYHLRDDITRQETKVISKRLKQNRTDSCGDGNENSFSKWGLPQLEEWNSGEIISEGFEGLGKDHKRWWLLAGCNVADFDRLGCAYLSQMVVIPMRLNGVVTNLACRTKEKSDLPKWVTLGKKQHGFMRTKTSLPNFLVICEDVISAIRLSRYVTALPLLGTSLSEYHRAMIRTWERDHRDKHQVLVWLDNDLPEVVQKAKQMCYDLNNFCTASICLEKIEPKHFVNDRDLRAFTWKQI
;
A
#
# COMPACT_ATOMS: atom_id res chain seq x y z
N MET A 1 22.26 12.38 14.01
CA MET A 1 23.07 11.30 13.37
C MET A 1 23.86 11.96 12.24
N GLU A 2 25.17 11.89 12.31
CA GLU A 2 26.06 12.52 11.32
C GLU A 2 26.04 11.73 10.01
N ARG A 3 26.05 12.44 8.87
CA ARG A 3 26.07 11.77 7.55
C ARG A 3 27.52 11.57 7.11
N ILE A 4 27.82 10.34 6.64
CA ILE A 4 29.12 10.00 6.04
C ILE A 4 28.99 10.05 4.52
N ASP A 5 29.96 10.69 3.85
CA ASP A 5 30.17 10.50 2.40
C ASP A 5 30.90 9.16 2.21
N LEU A 6 30.28 8.24 1.48
CA LEU A 6 30.84 6.92 1.21
C LEU A 6 31.78 6.87 -0.01
N LYS A 7 31.91 7.94 -0.81
CA LYS A 7 32.83 8.00 -1.97
C LYS A 7 34.27 7.61 -1.66
N PRO A 8 34.87 8.04 -0.53
CA PRO A 8 36.24 7.66 -0.21
C PRO A 8 36.45 6.16 0.07
N TYR A 9 35.38 5.41 0.26
CA TYR A 9 35.41 3.99 0.62
C TYR A 9 35.07 3.06 -0.53
N LYS A 10 35.02 3.54 -1.79
CA LYS A 10 34.63 2.75 -2.97
C LYS A 10 35.45 1.45 -3.13
N ASP A 11 36.73 1.49 -2.87
CA ASP A 11 37.62 0.34 -3.01
C ASP A 11 37.32 -0.79 -2.01
N TYR A 12 36.49 -0.51 -1.01
CA TYR A 12 36.05 -1.46 0.01
C TYR A 12 34.61 -1.90 -0.17
N PHE A 13 33.92 -1.48 -1.22
CA PHE A 13 32.54 -1.85 -1.42
C PHE A 13 32.43 -3.36 -1.67
N PRO A 14 31.56 -4.08 -0.90
CA PRO A 14 31.38 -5.49 -1.12
C PRO A 14 30.59 -5.75 -2.41
N GLU A 15 30.94 -6.81 -3.13
CA GLU A 15 30.16 -7.32 -4.26
C GLU A 15 28.86 -7.99 -3.79
N SER A 16 28.85 -8.50 -2.55
CA SER A 16 27.70 -9.07 -1.87
C SER A 16 27.89 -9.03 -0.36
N GLY A 17 26.78 -8.97 0.39
CA GLY A 17 26.81 -9.03 1.85
C GLY A 17 27.39 -7.79 2.54
N THR A 18 28.21 -8.01 3.58
CA THR A 18 28.74 -6.93 4.43
C THR A 18 30.24 -7.10 4.65
N VAL A 19 30.99 -6.00 4.57
CA VAL A 19 32.40 -5.91 4.97
C VAL A 19 32.56 -4.94 6.12
N ASN A 20 33.60 -5.15 6.93
CA ASN A 20 33.95 -4.30 8.05
C ASN A 20 35.29 -3.63 7.81
N ILE A 21 35.34 -2.31 7.93
CA ILE A 21 36.55 -1.50 7.73
C ILE A 21 36.74 -0.51 8.88
N ASN A 22 37.91 0.12 8.93
CA ASN A 22 38.20 1.18 9.86
C ASN A 22 37.67 2.53 9.33
N HIS A 23 36.92 3.25 10.17
CA HIS A 23 36.40 4.57 9.83
C HIS A 23 36.91 5.67 10.79
N CYS A 24 36.81 5.44 12.10
CA CYS A 24 37.23 6.43 13.11
C CYS A 24 38.70 6.25 13.50
N LYS A 25 39.42 7.37 13.64
CA LYS A 25 40.85 7.36 14.04
C LYS A 25 41.09 7.01 15.51
N GLU A 26 40.06 6.99 16.34
CA GLU A 26 40.18 6.77 17.76
C GLU A 26 39.97 5.30 18.11
N GLY A 27 41.08 4.62 18.36
CA GLY A 27 41.09 3.27 18.94
C GLY A 27 41.85 2.24 18.12
N LYS A 28 42.69 1.48 18.81
CA LYS A 28 43.39 0.30 18.29
C LYS A 28 42.34 -0.78 17.96
N ASP A 29 42.31 -1.31 16.76
CA ASP A 29 41.43 -2.38 16.27
C ASP A 29 39.92 -2.04 16.13
N ASN A 30 39.58 -0.96 15.47
CA ASN A 30 38.17 -0.61 15.28
C ASN A 30 37.63 -0.91 13.88
N ARG A 31 37.34 -2.16 13.59
CA ARG A 31 36.51 -2.58 12.47
C ARG A 31 35.02 -2.34 12.77
N ALA A 32 34.67 -1.11 13.21
CA ALA A 32 33.32 -0.77 13.63
C ALA A 32 32.48 -0.14 12.51
N PHE A 33 33.06 0.02 11.32
CA PHE A 33 32.35 0.58 10.17
C PHE A 33 31.95 -0.53 9.21
N TYR A 34 30.64 -0.70 9.05
CA TYR A 34 30.03 -1.74 8.23
C TYR A 34 29.59 -1.12 6.90
N LEU A 35 30.04 -1.73 5.79
CA LEU A 35 29.55 -1.44 4.45
C LEU A 35 28.76 -2.66 3.98
N THR A 36 27.46 -2.46 3.74
CA THR A 36 26.55 -3.54 3.34
C THR A 36 26.03 -3.26 1.93
N TYR A 37 26.19 -4.20 1.02
CA TYR A 37 25.56 -4.15 -0.28
C TYR A 37 24.10 -4.60 -0.19
N LYS A 38 23.21 -3.77 -0.69
CA LYS A 38 21.79 -4.07 -0.87
C LYS A 38 21.52 -4.25 -2.35
N GLU A 39 21.43 -5.50 -2.78
CA GLU A 39 21.25 -5.87 -4.20
C GLU A 39 19.93 -5.33 -4.78
N GLU A 40 18.83 -5.44 -4.02
CA GLU A 40 17.50 -4.97 -4.43
C GLU A 40 17.47 -3.49 -4.81
N ASP A 41 18.20 -2.66 -4.07
CA ASP A 41 18.24 -1.21 -4.24
C ASP A 41 19.47 -0.75 -5.04
N ASN A 42 20.44 -1.64 -5.26
CA ASN A 42 21.75 -1.37 -5.86
C ASN A 42 22.49 -0.22 -5.16
N VAL A 43 22.54 -0.31 -3.83
CA VAL A 43 23.17 0.69 -2.96
C VAL A 43 24.14 0.05 -1.98
N ILE A 44 25.14 0.84 -1.56
CA ILE A 44 25.97 0.54 -0.40
C ILE A 44 25.47 1.36 0.78
N LEU A 45 25.15 0.69 1.86
CA LEU A 45 24.83 1.30 3.14
C LEU A 45 26.06 1.28 4.03
N GLY A 46 26.43 2.43 4.59
CA GLY A 46 27.51 2.56 5.55
C GLY A 46 26.99 2.90 6.95
N TYR A 47 27.47 2.21 7.96
CA TYR A 47 27.14 2.53 9.36
C TYR A 47 28.35 2.28 10.25
N CYS A 48 28.69 3.30 11.06
CA CYS A 48 29.74 3.21 12.06
C CYS A 48 29.17 3.06 13.46
N HIS A 49 29.41 1.93 14.11
CA HIS A 49 28.96 1.70 15.49
C HIS A 49 29.67 2.54 16.52
N HIS A 50 30.84 3.09 16.20
CA HIS A 50 31.59 3.89 17.14
C HIS A 50 31.11 5.36 17.19
N CYS A 51 31.01 6.04 16.04
CA CYS A 51 30.58 7.44 15.99
C CYS A 51 29.09 7.59 15.60
N LEU A 52 28.36 6.49 15.40
CA LEU A 52 26.94 6.44 15.02
C LEU A 52 26.62 7.18 13.71
N ALA A 53 27.62 7.48 12.89
CA ALA A 53 27.42 8.10 11.60
C ALA A 53 27.00 7.08 10.56
N SER A 54 26.16 7.49 9.61
CA SER A 54 25.64 6.62 8.55
C SER A 54 25.66 7.30 7.19
N GLY A 55 25.74 6.51 6.12
CA GLY A 55 25.72 6.99 4.75
C GLY A 55 25.09 6.01 3.78
N VAL A 56 24.69 6.50 2.62
CA VAL A 56 24.18 5.70 1.52
C VAL A 56 24.93 6.11 0.25
N TYR A 57 25.40 5.14 -0.52
CA TYR A 57 26.01 5.36 -1.82
C TYR A 57 25.24 4.58 -2.87
N HIS A 58 24.75 5.28 -3.88
CA HIS A 58 24.08 4.67 -5.02
C HIS A 58 25.10 4.27 -6.06
N LEU A 59 25.26 2.99 -6.33
CA LEU A 59 26.21 2.47 -7.34
C LEU A 59 25.90 2.96 -8.76
N ARG A 60 24.71 3.54 -8.96
CA ARG A 60 24.28 4.14 -10.23
C ARG A 60 24.85 5.54 -10.49
N ASP A 61 25.41 6.19 -9.49
CA ASP A 61 25.98 7.55 -9.65
C ASP A 61 27.21 7.56 -10.58
N ASP A 62 27.81 6.38 -10.81
CA ASP A 62 28.95 6.20 -11.73
C ASP A 62 28.53 5.85 -13.16
N ILE A 63 27.24 5.57 -13.40
CA ILE A 63 26.71 5.29 -14.73
C ILE A 63 26.42 6.62 -15.44
N THR A 64 26.93 6.81 -16.64
CA THR A 64 26.78 8.05 -17.41
C THR A 64 25.29 8.43 -17.56
N ARG A 65 24.98 9.74 -17.60
CA ARG A 65 23.61 10.29 -17.70
C ARG A 65 22.75 9.67 -18.82
N GLN A 66 23.37 9.06 -19.84
CA GLN A 66 22.66 8.39 -20.93
C GLN A 66 22.16 7.01 -20.54
N GLU A 67 22.95 6.22 -19.81
CA GLU A 67 22.52 4.90 -19.29
C GLU A 67 21.46 5.04 -18.22
N THR A 68 21.55 6.05 -17.35
CA THR A 68 20.52 6.36 -16.35
C THR A 68 19.16 6.65 -16.97
N LYS A 69 19.10 7.32 -18.15
CA LYS A 69 17.84 7.54 -18.87
C LYS A 69 17.25 6.26 -19.46
N VAL A 70 18.07 5.32 -19.92
CA VAL A 70 17.62 4.05 -20.49
C VAL A 70 17.17 3.10 -19.38
N ILE A 71 17.92 3.01 -18.28
CA ILE A 71 17.60 2.17 -17.11
C ILE A 71 16.38 2.73 -16.37
N SER A 72 16.27 4.05 -16.17
CA SER A 72 15.09 4.66 -15.58
C SER A 72 13.84 4.49 -16.44
N LYS A 73 13.99 4.44 -17.78
CA LYS A 73 12.87 4.13 -18.69
C LYS A 73 12.43 2.66 -18.58
N ARG A 74 13.37 1.70 -18.46
CA ARG A 74 13.06 0.27 -18.25
C ARG A 74 12.51 -0.01 -16.86
N LEU A 75 13.06 0.60 -15.80
CA LEU A 75 12.56 0.49 -14.43
C LEU A 75 11.21 1.19 -14.24
N LYS A 76 10.95 2.30 -14.95
CA LYS A 76 9.62 2.90 -15.02
C LYS A 76 8.64 1.97 -15.73
N GLN A 77 9.02 1.33 -16.82
CA GLN A 77 8.17 0.33 -17.49
C GLN A 77 7.81 -0.86 -16.57
N ASN A 78 8.76 -1.40 -15.80
CA ASN A 78 8.51 -2.53 -14.89
C ASN A 78 7.81 -2.14 -13.58
N ARG A 79 7.86 -0.84 -13.15
CA ARG A 79 7.10 -0.32 -12.00
C ARG A 79 5.73 0.25 -12.37
N THR A 80 5.50 0.59 -13.63
CA THR A 80 4.21 1.10 -14.11
C THR A 80 3.15 0.02 -14.28
N ASP A 81 3.52 -1.27 -14.18
CA ASP A 81 2.54 -2.35 -14.28
C ASP A 81 1.73 -2.57 -12.98
N SER A 82 2.04 -1.89 -11.87
CA SER A 82 1.29 -2.01 -10.61
C SER A 82 0.80 -0.70 -9.98
N CYS A 83 1.24 0.47 -10.44
CA CYS A 83 0.76 1.77 -9.96
C CYS A 83 0.64 2.71 -11.15
N GLY A 84 -0.57 2.86 -11.68
CA GLY A 84 -0.84 3.93 -12.64
C GLY A 84 -0.50 5.28 -12.00
N ASP A 85 0.61 5.91 -12.42
CA ASP A 85 0.74 7.36 -12.30
C ASP A 85 -0.51 7.92 -12.96
N GLY A 86 -1.25 8.81 -12.29
CA GLY A 86 -2.51 9.37 -12.75
C GLY A 86 -2.44 10.12 -14.08
N ASN A 87 -1.92 9.44 -15.08
CA ASN A 87 -1.77 9.91 -16.43
C ASN A 87 -3.06 9.57 -17.18
N GLU A 88 -3.73 10.54 -17.77
CA GLU A 88 -4.99 10.42 -18.55
C GLU A 88 -4.94 9.26 -19.54
N ASN A 89 -3.76 8.98 -20.11
CA ASN A 89 -3.54 7.86 -21.03
C ASN A 89 -3.77 6.46 -20.43
N SER A 90 -3.78 6.31 -19.10
CA SER A 90 -3.97 4.99 -18.47
C SER A 90 -5.43 4.54 -18.48
N PHE A 91 -6.40 5.42 -18.33
CA PHE A 91 -7.82 5.10 -18.38
C PHE A 91 -8.24 4.62 -19.77
N SER A 92 -7.81 5.34 -20.82
CA SER A 92 -8.07 4.96 -22.22
C SER A 92 -7.47 3.61 -22.58
N LYS A 93 -6.28 3.27 -22.07
CA LYS A 93 -5.66 1.94 -22.27
C LYS A 93 -6.55 0.81 -21.76
N TRP A 94 -7.32 1.05 -20.72
CA TRP A 94 -8.21 0.06 -20.11
C TRP A 94 -9.66 0.16 -20.61
N GLY A 95 -9.95 1.09 -21.52
CA GLY A 95 -11.31 1.36 -22.02
C GLY A 95 -12.24 1.83 -20.90
N LEU A 96 -11.70 2.57 -19.94
CA LEU A 96 -12.45 3.10 -18.79
C LEU A 96 -12.66 4.60 -18.92
N PRO A 97 -13.81 5.12 -18.46
CA PRO A 97 -14.08 6.55 -18.37
C PRO A 97 -13.08 7.28 -17.48
N GLN A 98 -12.85 8.56 -17.75
CA GLN A 98 -12.00 9.42 -16.93
C GLN A 98 -12.67 9.73 -15.58
N LEU A 99 -11.91 10.21 -14.60
CA LEU A 99 -12.43 10.52 -13.27
C LEU A 99 -13.48 11.61 -13.28
N GLU A 100 -13.42 12.53 -14.25
CA GLU A 100 -14.40 13.58 -14.47
C GLU A 100 -15.79 13.02 -14.77
N GLU A 101 -15.86 11.99 -15.64
CA GLU A 101 -17.11 11.31 -15.98
C GLU A 101 -17.69 10.55 -14.78
N TRP A 102 -16.84 9.99 -13.91
CA TRP A 102 -17.26 9.39 -12.64
C TRP A 102 -17.84 10.43 -11.67
N ASN A 103 -17.28 11.62 -11.68
CA ASN A 103 -17.68 12.71 -10.77
C ASN A 103 -18.89 13.50 -11.28
N SER A 104 -19.11 13.55 -12.60
CA SER A 104 -20.33 14.15 -13.19
C SER A 104 -21.57 13.27 -13.03
N GLY A 105 -21.41 11.98 -12.72
CA GLY A 105 -22.49 11.00 -12.65
C GLY A 105 -22.94 10.47 -14.01
N GLU A 106 -22.14 10.68 -15.05
CA GLU A 106 -22.43 10.21 -16.43
C GLU A 106 -22.22 8.71 -16.61
N ILE A 107 -21.60 8.05 -15.63
CA ILE A 107 -21.34 6.61 -15.70
C ILE A 107 -22.65 5.85 -15.56
N ILE A 108 -23.10 5.27 -16.67
CA ILE A 108 -24.25 4.38 -16.70
C ILE A 108 -23.75 2.97 -16.43
N SER A 109 -24.18 2.36 -15.34
CA SER A 109 -23.89 0.98 -15.00
C SER A 109 -25.19 0.19 -14.87
N GLU A 110 -25.19 -1.02 -15.38
CA GLU A 110 -26.31 -1.98 -15.18
C GLU A 110 -26.39 -2.50 -13.73
N GLY A 111 -25.60 -1.91 -12.82
CA GLY A 111 -25.53 -2.32 -11.44
C GLY A 111 -24.94 -3.75 -11.28
N PHE A 112 -25.26 -4.37 -10.14
CA PHE A 112 -24.79 -5.72 -9.84
C PHE A 112 -25.29 -6.76 -10.87
N GLU A 113 -26.48 -6.56 -11.40
CA GLU A 113 -27.09 -7.52 -12.36
C GLU A 113 -26.35 -7.57 -13.70
N GLY A 114 -25.72 -6.47 -14.11
CA GLY A 114 -24.88 -6.41 -15.31
C GLY A 114 -23.55 -7.15 -15.21
N LEU A 115 -23.14 -7.57 -14.00
CA LEU A 115 -21.90 -8.32 -13.81
C LEU A 115 -21.90 -9.66 -14.57
N GLY A 116 -20.77 -9.98 -15.18
CA GLY A 116 -20.53 -11.31 -15.69
C GLY A 116 -20.60 -12.38 -14.60
N LYS A 117 -21.04 -13.59 -14.93
CA LYS A 117 -21.29 -14.70 -13.97
C LYS A 117 -20.09 -14.95 -13.03
N ASP A 118 -18.87 -14.95 -13.58
CA ASP A 118 -17.65 -15.20 -12.80
C ASP A 118 -17.38 -14.06 -11.79
N HIS A 119 -17.63 -12.81 -12.18
CA HIS A 119 -17.48 -11.66 -11.30
C HIS A 119 -18.56 -11.60 -10.21
N LYS A 120 -19.82 -11.96 -10.53
CA LYS A 120 -20.87 -12.12 -9.52
C LYS A 120 -20.47 -13.15 -8.48
N ARG A 121 -20.03 -14.34 -8.95
CA ARG A 121 -19.58 -15.42 -8.06
C ARG A 121 -18.41 -14.98 -7.19
N TRP A 122 -17.40 -14.36 -7.80
CA TRP A 122 -16.23 -13.86 -7.07
C TRP A 122 -16.62 -12.83 -6.01
N TRP A 123 -17.47 -11.85 -6.33
CA TRP A 123 -17.93 -10.81 -5.40
C TRP A 123 -18.61 -11.42 -4.17
N LEU A 124 -19.53 -12.34 -4.40
CA LEU A 124 -20.25 -13.02 -3.33
C LEU A 124 -19.35 -13.95 -2.51
N LEU A 125 -18.45 -14.71 -3.14
CA LEU A 125 -17.49 -15.57 -2.42
C LEU A 125 -16.47 -14.76 -1.60
N ALA A 126 -16.15 -13.56 -2.03
CA ALA A 126 -15.33 -12.63 -1.26
C ALA A 126 -16.10 -12.01 -0.06
N GLY A 127 -17.35 -12.41 0.16
CA GLY A 127 -18.21 -11.97 1.28
C GLY A 127 -18.79 -10.57 1.10
N CYS A 128 -18.73 -10.00 -0.10
CA CYS A 128 -19.45 -8.78 -0.47
C CYS A 128 -20.86 -9.12 -0.93
N ASN A 129 -21.79 -8.19 -0.83
CA ASN A 129 -23.18 -8.35 -1.26
C ASN A 129 -23.61 -7.29 -2.27
N VAL A 130 -24.84 -7.40 -2.76
CA VAL A 130 -25.42 -6.45 -3.74
C VAL A 130 -25.45 -5.04 -3.18
N ALA A 131 -25.86 -4.88 -1.91
CA ALA A 131 -25.94 -3.57 -1.27
C ALA A 131 -24.57 -2.87 -1.15
N ASP A 132 -23.48 -3.61 -1.04
CA ASP A 132 -22.12 -3.02 -1.08
C ASP A 132 -21.79 -2.50 -2.47
N PHE A 133 -22.15 -3.26 -3.50
CA PHE A 133 -21.91 -2.88 -4.89
C PHE A 133 -22.60 -1.54 -5.21
N ASP A 134 -23.89 -1.46 -4.87
CA ASP A 134 -24.71 -0.28 -5.11
C ASP A 134 -24.27 0.91 -4.25
N ARG A 135 -24.03 0.69 -2.96
CA ARG A 135 -23.60 1.73 -2.01
C ARG A 135 -22.30 2.40 -2.43
N LEU A 136 -21.37 1.64 -2.98
CA LEU A 136 -20.08 2.16 -3.43
C LEU A 136 -20.17 2.81 -4.82
N GLY A 137 -21.26 2.61 -5.55
CA GLY A 137 -21.37 3.02 -6.93
C GLY A 137 -20.43 2.26 -7.84
N CYS A 138 -20.26 0.95 -7.57
CA CYS A 138 -19.45 0.08 -8.42
C CYS A 138 -20.07 -0.06 -9.81
N ALA A 139 -19.23 -0.32 -10.81
CA ALA A 139 -19.66 -0.54 -12.18
C ALA A 139 -19.01 -1.79 -12.78
N TYR A 140 -19.60 -2.31 -13.83
CA TYR A 140 -18.99 -3.34 -14.67
C TYR A 140 -18.69 -2.76 -16.03
N LEU A 141 -17.43 -2.48 -16.30
CA LEU A 141 -16.97 -1.81 -17.51
C LEU A 141 -15.76 -2.56 -18.07
N SER A 142 -15.67 -2.68 -19.38
CA SER A 142 -14.53 -3.33 -20.06
C SER A 142 -14.18 -4.70 -19.47
N GLN A 143 -15.21 -5.50 -19.11
CA GLN A 143 -15.06 -6.80 -18.45
C GLN A 143 -14.34 -6.76 -17.08
N MET A 144 -14.37 -5.64 -16.40
CA MET A 144 -13.81 -5.46 -15.06
C MET A 144 -14.86 -5.00 -14.07
N VAL A 145 -14.74 -5.44 -12.82
CA VAL A 145 -15.46 -4.82 -11.71
C VAL A 145 -14.67 -3.59 -11.30
N VAL A 146 -15.27 -2.43 -11.46
CA VAL A 146 -14.68 -1.13 -11.14
C VAL A 146 -15.26 -0.62 -9.82
N ILE A 147 -14.39 -0.38 -8.85
CA ILE A 147 -14.74 0.11 -7.53
C ILE A 147 -14.20 1.54 -7.41
N PRO A 148 -15.07 2.56 -7.42
CA PRO A 148 -14.63 3.94 -7.29
C PRO A 148 -14.19 4.24 -5.86
N MET A 149 -12.97 4.72 -5.72
CA MET A 149 -12.40 5.13 -4.45
C MET A 149 -12.60 6.63 -4.28
N ARG A 150 -13.23 7.02 -3.17
CA ARG A 150 -13.68 8.40 -2.96
C ARG A 150 -12.95 9.08 -1.82
N LEU A 151 -12.76 10.38 -1.99
CA LEU A 151 -12.37 11.30 -0.92
C LEU A 151 -13.40 12.41 -0.84
N ASN A 152 -14.07 12.56 0.30
CA ASN A 152 -15.12 13.57 0.51
C ASN A 152 -16.21 13.56 -0.58
N GLY A 153 -16.59 12.36 -1.03
CA GLY A 153 -17.59 12.16 -2.08
C GLY A 153 -17.06 12.19 -3.52
N VAL A 154 -15.87 12.75 -3.75
CA VAL A 154 -15.23 12.84 -5.07
C VAL A 154 -14.46 11.56 -5.37
N VAL A 155 -14.62 10.97 -6.56
CA VAL A 155 -13.83 9.82 -7.02
C VAL A 155 -12.42 10.31 -7.35
N THR A 156 -11.43 9.72 -6.70
CA THR A 156 -10.01 10.10 -6.86
C THR A 156 -9.19 9.02 -7.54
N ASN A 157 -9.65 7.79 -7.48
CA ASN A 157 -9.04 6.65 -8.15
C ASN A 157 -10.04 5.49 -8.29
N LEU A 158 -9.71 4.54 -9.15
CA LEU A 158 -10.48 3.34 -9.39
C LEU A 158 -9.67 2.11 -9.02
N ALA A 159 -10.25 1.19 -8.26
CA ALA A 159 -9.72 -0.16 -8.07
C ALA A 159 -10.47 -1.12 -8.98
N CYS A 160 -9.78 -1.71 -9.96
CA CYS A 160 -10.40 -2.51 -11.00
C CYS A 160 -9.98 -3.99 -10.86
N ARG A 161 -10.95 -4.87 -10.75
CA ARG A 161 -10.75 -6.31 -10.75
C ARG A 161 -10.93 -6.86 -12.15
N THR A 162 -9.88 -7.43 -12.71
CA THR A 162 -9.92 -8.08 -14.03
C THR A 162 -10.48 -9.48 -13.94
N LYS A 163 -10.82 -10.07 -15.08
CA LYS A 163 -11.28 -11.46 -15.15
C LYS A 163 -10.15 -12.42 -14.74
N GLU A 164 -10.48 -13.45 -13.96
CA GLU A 164 -9.55 -14.55 -13.70
C GLU A 164 -9.19 -15.24 -15.02
N LYS A 165 -7.93 -15.66 -15.16
CA LYS A 165 -7.37 -16.29 -16.38
C LYS A 165 -7.24 -15.35 -17.59
N SER A 166 -7.19 -14.03 -17.38
CA SER A 166 -6.71 -13.09 -18.38
C SER A 166 -5.19 -12.90 -18.24
N ASP A 167 -4.52 -12.50 -19.32
CA ASP A 167 -3.10 -12.11 -19.26
C ASP A 167 -2.90 -10.77 -18.55
N LEU A 168 -3.97 -10.22 -17.99
CA LEU A 168 -3.99 -8.94 -17.29
C LEU A 168 -3.73 -9.13 -15.78
N PRO A 169 -3.11 -8.15 -15.11
CA PRO A 169 -2.96 -8.18 -13.66
C PRO A 169 -4.32 -8.36 -12.97
N LYS A 170 -4.36 -9.18 -11.94
CA LYS A 170 -5.58 -9.46 -11.15
C LYS A 170 -6.28 -8.19 -10.64
N TRP A 171 -5.48 -7.18 -10.28
CA TRP A 171 -5.93 -5.86 -9.86
C TRP A 171 -5.19 -4.77 -10.62
N VAL A 172 -5.93 -3.74 -11.01
CA VAL A 172 -5.39 -2.51 -11.60
C VAL A 172 -5.92 -1.35 -10.78
N THR A 173 -5.04 -0.42 -10.44
CA THR A 173 -5.43 0.84 -9.78
C THR A 173 -5.15 1.99 -10.72
N LEU A 174 -6.16 2.79 -11.02
CA LEU A 174 -6.09 3.96 -11.89
C LEU A 174 -6.34 5.24 -11.08
N GLY A 175 -5.63 6.30 -11.40
CA GLY A 175 -5.67 7.55 -10.65
C GLY A 175 -4.74 7.58 -9.44
N LYS A 176 -4.81 8.67 -8.67
CA LYS A 176 -3.95 8.88 -7.50
C LYS A 176 -4.49 8.09 -6.31
N LYS A 177 -3.62 7.37 -5.59
CA LYS A 177 -3.99 6.67 -4.35
C LYS A 177 -4.21 7.66 -3.19
N GLN A 178 -5.16 8.57 -3.35
CA GLN A 178 -5.53 9.62 -2.40
C GLN A 178 -7.02 9.50 -2.06
N HIS A 179 -7.46 8.32 -1.66
CA HIS A 179 -8.84 8.04 -1.26
C HIS A 179 -9.02 8.15 0.26
N GLY A 180 -10.25 8.36 0.65
CA GLY A 180 -10.65 8.46 2.05
C GLY A 180 -10.97 7.12 2.70
N PHE A 181 -11.41 7.20 3.94
CA PHE A 181 -11.86 6.03 4.69
C PHE A 181 -13.16 5.46 4.13
N MET A 182 -13.29 4.15 4.16
CA MET A 182 -14.53 3.44 3.91
C MET A 182 -15.29 3.24 5.22
N ARG A 183 -16.56 3.64 5.26
CA ARG A 183 -17.45 3.46 6.41
C ARG A 183 -18.92 3.45 5.99
N THR A 184 -19.76 2.89 6.83
CA THR A 184 -21.22 2.99 6.76
C THR A 184 -21.74 3.83 7.93
N LYS A 185 -23.04 4.10 7.99
CA LYS A 185 -23.67 4.77 9.14
C LYS A 185 -23.56 3.98 10.44
N THR A 186 -23.39 2.67 10.33
CA THR A 186 -23.30 1.72 11.47
C THR A 186 -21.87 1.43 11.90
N SER A 187 -20.88 1.94 11.16
CA SER A 187 -19.47 1.76 11.49
C SER A 187 -19.11 2.51 12.76
N LEU A 188 -18.34 1.89 13.64
CA LEU A 188 -17.77 2.57 14.79
C LEU A 188 -16.71 3.56 14.32
N PRO A 189 -16.90 4.86 14.56
CA PRO A 189 -15.99 5.89 14.04
C PRO A 189 -14.63 5.88 14.74
N ASN A 190 -14.55 5.38 15.98
CA ASN A 190 -13.35 5.40 16.80
C ASN A 190 -12.38 4.25 16.52
N PHE A 191 -12.75 3.31 15.64
CA PHE A 191 -11.90 2.19 15.27
C PHE A 191 -11.56 2.27 13.80
N LEU A 192 -10.27 2.32 13.50
CA LEU A 192 -9.73 2.32 12.15
C LEU A 192 -8.97 1.02 11.90
N VAL A 193 -9.38 0.29 10.87
CA VAL A 193 -8.63 -0.86 10.37
C VAL A 193 -7.98 -0.51 9.04
N ILE A 194 -6.67 -0.66 8.98
CA ILE A 194 -5.86 -0.49 7.78
C ILE A 194 -5.65 -1.88 7.18
N CYS A 195 -6.06 -2.10 5.94
CA CYS A 195 -5.94 -3.38 5.25
C CYS A 195 -5.31 -3.22 3.86
N GLU A 196 -4.83 -4.30 3.28
CA GLU A 196 -4.12 -4.26 2.02
C GLU A 196 -5.05 -3.97 0.84
N ASP A 197 -6.18 -4.68 0.75
CA ASP A 197 -7.06 -4.68 -0.40
C ASP A 197 -8.43 -4.04 -0.13
N VAL A 198 -9.08 -3.63 -1.21
CA VAL A 198 -10.37 -2.94 -1.17
C VAL A 198 -11.51 -3.86 -0.72
N ILE A 199 -11.47 -5.16 -1.00
CA ILE A 199 -12.54 -6.09 -0.62
C ILE A 199 -12.58 -6.29 0.89
N SER A 200 -11.40 -6.46 1.51
CA SER A 200 -11.27 -6.48 2.97
C SER A 200 -11.83 -5.21 3.60
N ALA A 201 -11.51 -4.03 3.02
CA ALA A 201 -12.04 -2.77 3.49
C ALA A 201 -13.57 -2.63 3.34
N ILE A 202 -14.13 -3.10 2.24
CA ILE A 202 -15.60 -3.11 2.02
C ILE A 202 -16.28 -3.89 3.13
N ARG A 203 -15.82 -5.08 3.45
CA ARG A 203 -16.39 -5.92 4.51
C ARG A 203 -16.25 -5.29 5.89
N LEU A 204 -15.06 -4.84 6.23
CA LEU A 204 -14.77 -4.18 7.51
C LEU A 204 -15.59 -2.89 7.68
N SER A 205 -15.80 -2.15 6.59
CA SER A 205 -16.54 -0.88 6.62
C SER A 205 -17.98 -1.00 7.09
N ARG A 206 -18.53 -2.21 7.19
CA ARG A 206 -19.86 -2.47 7.78
C ARG A 206 -19.86 -2.31 9.31
N TYR A 207 -18.69 -2.40 9.96
CA TYR A 207 -18.56 -2.44 11.43
C TYR A 207 -17.65 -1.35 11.98
N VAL A 208 -16.56 -1.05 11.27
CA VAL A 208 -15.52 -0.10 11.67
C VAL A 208 -15.16 0.81 10.52
N THR A 209 -14.43 1.87 10.79
CA THR A 209 -13.81 2.66 9.73
C THR A 209 -12.67 1.83 9.12
N ALA A 210 -12.61 1.71 7.80
CA ALA A 210 -11.60 0.92 7.10
C ALA A 210 -10.81 1.78 6.10
N LEU A 211 -9.51 1.52 5.97
CA LEU A 211 -8.63 2.16 5.00
C LEU A 211 -7.93 1.09 4.15
N PRO A 212 -8.31 0.88 2.89
CA PRO A 212 -7.55 0.02 2.00
C PRO A 212 -6.31 0.76 1.50
N LEU A 213 -5.15 0.11 1.52
CA LEU A 213 -3.91 0.70 1.02
C LEU A 213 -3.74 0.52 -0.50
N LEU A 214 -4.45 -0.43 -1.08
CA LEU A 214 -4.24 -0.88 -2.46
C LEU A 214 -2.77 -1.27 -2.70
N GLY A 215 -2.22 -2.01 -1.75
CA GLY A 215 -0.83 -2.44 -1.61
C GLY A 215 -0.40 -2.51 -0.15
N THR A 216 0.90 -2.63 0.10
CA THR A 216 1.46 -2.89 1.44
C THR A 216 2.15 -1.67 2.08
N SER A 217 1.99 -0.46 1.52
CA SER A 217 2.66 0.74 2.02
C SER A 217 1.69 1.88 2.31
N LEU A 218 1.91 2.56 3.42
CA LEU A 218 1.14 3.73 3.83
C LEU A 218 1.75 4.99 3.20
N SER A 219 1.00 5.69 2.35
CA SER A 219 1.44 6.94 1.73
C SER A 219 1.47 8.10 2.75
N GLU A 220 2.24 9.15 2.47
CA GLU A 220 2.25 10.38 3.29
C GLU A 220 0.86 11.03 3.36
N TYR A 221 0.10 10.96 2.28
CA TYR A 221 -1.28 11.41 2.25
C TYR A 221 -2.14 10.66 3.28
N HIS A 222 -2.07 9.32 3.31
CA HIS A 222 -2.81 8.51 4.28
C HIS A 222 -2.33 8.75 5.72
N ARG A 223 -1.03 8.96 5.93
CA ARG A 223 -0.47 9.34 7.25
C ARG A 223 -1.07 10.65 7.76
N ALA A 224 -1.14 11.67 6.90
CA ALA A 224 -1.74 12.96 7.24
C ALA A 224 -3.24 12.81 7.55
N MET A 225 -3.95 11.99 6.77
CA MET A 225 -5.37 11.72 6.98
C MET A 225 -5.64 10.98 8.29
N ILE A 226 -4.81 10.00 8.67
CA ILE A 226 -4.92 9.28 9.95
C ILE A 226 -4.64 10.23 11.12
N ARG A 227 -3.65 11.13 11.02
CA ARG A 227 -3.39 12.14 12.05
C ARG A 227 -4.57 13.09 12.25
N THR A 228 -5.27 13.46 11.17
CA THR A 228 -6.48 14.28 11.26
C THR A 228 -7.61 13.50 11.92
N TRP A 229 -7.81 12.24 11.50
CA TRP A 229 -8.82 11.36 12.08
C TRP A 229 -8.57 11.11 13.58
N GLU A 230 -7.31 10.89 13.98
CA GLU A 230 -6.91 10.74 15.37
C GLU A 230 -7.28 11.98 16.20
N ARG A 231 -6.93 13.17 15.72
CA ARG A 231 -7.26 14.43 16.38
C ARG A 231 -8.76 14.63 16.60
N ASP A 232 -9.58 14.18 15.62
CA ASP A 232 -11.02 14.33 15.68
C ASP A 232 -11.69 13.30 16.61
N HIS A 233 -10.97 12.23 17.02
CA HIS A 233 -11.50 11.12 17.83
C HIS A 233 -10.67 10.88 19.12
N ARG A 234 -10.13 11.94 19.74
CA ARG A 234 -9.13 11.90 20.83
C ARG A 234 -9.44 10.99 22.03
N ASP A 235 -10.69 10.70 22.31
CA ASP A 235 -11.09 10.06 23.57
C ASP A 235 -11.32 8.56 23.50
N LYS A 236 -10.57 7.78 22.81
CA LYS A 236 -10.62 6.30 22.68
C LYS A 236 -10.62 5.87 21.23
N HIS A 237 -9.61 6.25 20.51
CA HIS A 237 -9.41 5.72 19.15
C HIS A 237 -8.38 4.60 19.17
N GLN A 238 -8.52 3.68 18.25
CA GLN A 238 -7.57 2.59 18.06
C GLN A 238 -7.41 2.30 16.57
N VAL A 239 -6.17 2.09 16.16
CA VAL A 239 -5.82 1.70 14.80
C VAL A 239 -5.34 0.27 14.80
N LEU A 240 -5.91 -0.57 13.96
CA LEU A 240 -5.48 -1.94 13.71
C LEU A 240 -4.85 -2.04 12.32
N VAL A 241 -3.58 -2.43 12.24
CA VAL A 241 -2.91 -2.76 10.98
C VAL A 241 -3.14 -4.24 10.70
N TRP A 242 -3.87 -4.54 9.64
CA TRP A 242 -4.23 -5.90 9.23
C TRP A 242 -3.95 -6.10 7.75
N LEU A 243 -2.69 -6.40 7.43
CA LEU A 243 -2.24 -6.73 6.08
C LEU A 243 -2.26 -8.25 5.87
N ASP A 244 -2.16 -8.68 4.63
CA ASP A 244 -2.01 -10.09 4.28
C ASP A 244 -0.74 -10.64 4.93
N ASN A 245 -0.86 -11.73 5.69
CA ASN A 245 0.22 -12.29 6.51
C ASN A 245 0.75 -13.60 5.91
N ASP A 246 0.86 -13.66 4.61
CA ASP A 246 1.34 -14.82 3.85
C ASP A 246 2.86 -14.76 3.56
N LEU A 247 3.45 -13.57 3.53
CA LEU A 247 4.87 -13.34 3.26
C LEU A 247 5.58 -12.62 4.40
N PRO A 248 6.80 -13.04 4.80
CA PRO A 248 7.57 -12.39 5.87
C PRO A 248 7.80 -10.89 5.64
N GLU A 249 7.99 -10.47 4.38
CA GLU A 249 8.19 -9.06 4.01
C GLU A 249 6.96 -8.22 4.30
N VAL A 250 5.75 -8.76 4.09
CA VAL A 250 4.49 -8.07 4.40
C VAL A 250 4.32 -7.92 5.91
N VAL A 251 4.66 -8.96 6.67
CA VAL A 251 4.69 -8.90 8.15
C VAL A 251 5.63 -7.83 8.65
N GLN A 252 6.83 -7.70 8.08
CA GLN A 252 7.77 -6.65 8.44
C GLN A 252 7.25 -5.26 8.11
N LYS A 253 6.64 -5.07 6.95
CA LYS A 253 5.99 -3.81 6.57
C LYS A 253 4.85 -3.44 7.53
N ALA A 254 4.03 -4.42 7.93
CA ALA A 254 2.96 -4.20 8.88
C ALA A 254 3.49 -3.80 10.26
N LYS A 255 4.56 -4.45 10.75
CA LYS A 255 5.26 -4.08 12.00
C LYS A 255 5.83 -2.67 11.94
N GLN A 256 6.52 -2.33 10.84
CA GLN A 256 7.07 -0.99 10.64
C GLN A 256 5.97 0.07 10.58
N MET A 257 4.87 -0.22 9.87
CA MET A 257 3.72 0.67 9.79
C MET A 257 3.10 0.90 11.18
N CYS A 258 2.90 -0.15 11.96
CA CYS A 258 2.40 -0.06 13.33
C CYS A 258 3.34 0.77 14.21
N TYR A 259 4.65 0.54 14.12
CA TYR A 259 5.66 1.34 14.83
C TYR A 259 5.59 2.83 14.46
N ASP A 260 5.52 3.13 13.16
CA ASP A 260 5.42 4.52 12.68
C ASP A 260 4.13 5.21 13.16
N LEU A 261 3.01 4.49 13.17
CA LEU A 261 1.73 5.01 13.64
C LEU A 261 1.73 5.28 15.15
N ASN A 262 2.39 4.43 15.94
CA ASN A 262 2.49 4.62 17.39
C ASN A 262 3.24 5.89 17.82
N ASN A 263 3.87 6.61 16.89
CA ASN A 263 4.41 7.95 17.16
C ASN A 263 3.32 9.02 17.38
N PHE A 264 2.05 8.75 16.96
CA PHE A 264 1.00 9.75 17.07
C PHE A 264 -0.42 9.19 17.32
N CYS A 265 -0.61 7.88 17.33
CA CYS A 265 -1.89 7.24 17.69
C CYS A 265 -1.63 5.89 18.35
N THR A 266 -2.64 5.31 19.00
CA THR A 266 -2.56 3.93 19.50
C THR A 266 -2.79 2.95 18.37
N ALA A 267 -1.75 2.25 17.95
CA ALA A 267 -1.83 1.26 16.88
C ALA A 267 -1.43 -0.14 17.34
N SER A 268 -2.17 -1.13 16.93
CA SER A 268 -1.89 -2.56 17.09
C SER A 268 -1.77 -3.25 15.74
N ILE A 269 -1.29 -4.48 15.74
CA ILE A 269 -1.09 -5.28 14.52
C ILE A 269 -1.82 -6.61 14.65
N CYS A 270 -2.57 -6.99 13.61
CA CYS A 270 -3.10 -8.33 13.46
C CYS A 270 -2.08 -9.20 12.72
N LEU A 271 -1.57 -10.23 13.38
CA LEU A 271 -0.60 -11.18 12.82
C LEU A 271 -1.24 -12.53 12.42
N GLU A 272 -2.54 -12.61 12.47
CA GLU A 272 -3.26 -13.82 12.04
C GLU A 272 -3.19 -13.99 10.52
N LYS A 273 -3.11 -15.24 10.08
CA LYS A 273 -3.00 -15.56 8.64
C LYS A 273 -4.32 -15.44 7.87
N ILE A 274 -5.42 -15.19 8.58
CA ILE A 274 -6.72 -15.02 7.95
C ILE A 274 -6.95 -13.55 7.59
N GLU A 275 -7.32 -13.29 6.37
CA GLU A 275 -7.67 -11.96 5.90
C GLU A 275 -9.18 -11.69 6.04
N PRO A 276 -9.63 -10.42 6.16
CA PRO A 276 -11.05 -10.10 6.30
C PRO A 276 -11.93 -10.68 5.19
N LYS A 277 -11.43 -10.76 3.96
CA LYS A 277 -12.16 -11.32 2.81
C LYS A 277 -12.34 -12.85 2.86
N HIS A 278 -11.61 -13.57 3.74
CA HIS A 278 -11.66 -15.03 3.84
C HIS A 278 -12.59 -15.54 4.95
N PHE A 279 -13.15 -14.65 5.75
CA PHE A 279 -14.18 -15.08 6.72
C PHE A 279 -15.45 -15.53 6.01
N VAL A 280 -15.98 -16.69 6.40
CA VAL A 280 -17.18 -17.28 5.78
C VAL A 280 -18.40 -16.37 5.95
N ASN A 281 -18.54 -15.75 7.11
CA ASN A 281 -19.66 -14.87 7.41
C ASN A 281 -19.21 -13.62 8.20
N ASP A 282 -20.07 -12.64 8.19
CA ASP A 282 -19.82 -11.33 8.79
C ASP A 282 -19.85 -11.38 10.33
N ARG A 283 -20.57 -12.33 10.93
CA ARG A 283 -20.60 -12.49 12.40
C ARG A 283 -19.22 -12.88 12.92
N ASP A 284 -18.55 -13.82 12.24
CA ASP A 284 -17.24 -14.29 12.65
C ASP A 284 -16.18 -13.22 12.39
N LEU A 285 -16.25 -12.53 11.25
CA LEU A 285 -15.37 -11.39 10.96
C LEU A 285 -15.51 -10.32 12.04
N ARG A 286 -16.74 -9.95 12.39
CA ARG A 286 -17.02 -8.96 13.44
C ARG A 286 -16.48 -9.41 14.80
N ALA A 287 -16.77 -10.64 15.20
CA ALA A 287 -16.31 -11.19 16.48
C ALA A 287 -14.78 -11.25 16.55
N PHE A 288 -14.12 -11.61 15.43
CA PHE A 288 -12.67 -11.62 15.34
C PHE A 288 -12.10 -10.19 15.43
N THR A 289 -12.63 -9.25 14.66
CA THR A 289 -12.19 -7.86 14.68
C THR A 289 -12.25 -7.28 16.10
N TRP A 290 -13.33 -7.55 16.85
CA TRP A 290 -13.48 -7.10 18.24
C TRP A 290 -12.45 -7.69 19.22
N LYS A 291 -11.89 -8.85 18.93
CA LYS A 291 -10.83 -9.45 19.77
C LYS A 291 -9.46 -8.83 19.49
N GLN A 292 -9.26 -8.20 18.33
CA GLN A 292 -8.00 -7.58 17.94
C GLN A 292 -7.91 -6.11 18.38
N ILE A 293 -9.06 -5.51 18.64
CA ILE A 293 -9.24 -4.14 19.15
C ILE A 293 -9.40 -4.17 20.67
#